data_ceaf9ee9ef5d601dc84a5755c25b15a8
#
_entry.id   ceaf9ee9ef5d601dc84a5755c25b15a8
#
_cell.length_a   1.000
_cell.length_b   1.000
_cell.length_c   1.000
_cell.angle_alpha   90.00
_cell.angle_beta   90.00
_cell.angle_gamma   90.00
#
_symmetry.space_group_name_H-M   'P 1'
#
loop_
_entity.id
_entity.type
_entity.pdbx_description
1 polymer ?
#
loop_
_entity_poly.entity_id
_entity_poly.type
_entity_poly.pdbx_seq_one_letter_code
_entity_poly.pdbx_strand_id
1 'polypeptide(L)'
;MLFRSVFVAPNCCFTTAEHPVDPEQRKKGLEIAKPIRIGNNVWIGAGSTILAGVTIGDDSVIGAGSVVTRSIPAGVVAVGVPCRVMRKITEEDKTRYPYFEGYLETESTGKGQV
;
A
#
# COMPACT_ATOMS: atom_id res chain seq x y z
N MET A 1 -0.50 12.53 -8.94
CA MET A 1 -1.20 11.54 -8.12
C MET A 1 -1.79 12.23 -6.90
N LEU A 2 -3.11 12.14 -6.74
CA LEU A 2 -3.78 12.69 -5.57
C LEU A 2 -4.21 11.55 -4.66
N PHE A 3 -3.78 11.60 -3.42
CA PHE A 3 -4.22 10.66 -2.40
C PHE A 3 -4.33 11.38 -1.06
N ARG A 4 -5.23 10.88 -0.23
CA ARG A 4 -5.46 11.41 1.10
C ARG A 4 -5.17 10.32 2.12
N SER A 5 -4.47 10.71 3.19
CA SER A 5 -4.21 9.81 4.31
C SER A 5 -3.54 8.49 3.89
N VAL A 6 -2.57 8.56 2.99
CA VAL A 6 -1.76 7.40 2.64
C VAL A 6 -0.57 7.34 3.58
N PHE A 7 -0.38 6.19 4.21
CA PHE A 7 0.74 5.94 5.12
C PHE A 7 1.71 5.02 4.43
N VAL A 8 2.89 5.53 4.11
CA VAL A 8 3.95 4.76 3.47
C VAL A 8 5.09 4.60 4.46
N ALA A 9 5.33 3.38 4.89
CA ALA A 9 6.42 3.08 5.81
C ALA A 9 7.78 3.17 5.10
N PRO A 10 8.89 3.17 5.86
CA PRO A 10 10.23 3.31 5.28
C PRO A 10 10.60 2.22 4.27
N ASN A 11 11.50 2.59 3.36
CA ASN A 11 12.10 1.68 2.38
C ASN A 11 11.11 1.05 1.40
N CYS A 12 10.01 1.74 1.12
CA CYS A 12 9.12 1.34 0.06
C CYS A 12 9.64 1.84 -1.29
N CYS A 13 9.43 1.03 -2.32
CA CYS A 13 9.83 1.36 -3.69
C CYS A 13 8.60 1.37 -4.58
N PHE A 14 8.46 2.43 -5.38
CA PHE A 14 7.41 2.55 -6.38
C PHE A 14 8.09 2.65 -7.74
N THR A 15 7.86 1.66 -8.59
CA THR A 15 8.45 1.68 -9.92
C THR A 15 7.35 1.74 -10.98
N THR A 16 7.40 2.78 -11.81
CA THR A 16 6.40 3.01 -12.86
C THR A 16 6.86 2.56 -14.23
N ALA A 17 8.11 2.12 -14.35
CA ALA A 17 8.69 1.69 -15.61
C ALA A 17 8.92 0.19 -15.63
N GLU A 18 8.73 -0.40 -16.80
CA GLU A 18 9.06 -1.80 -17.03
C GLU A 18 9.70 -1.96 -18.42
N HIS A 19 10.47 -3.01 -18.55
CA HIS A 19 11.10 -3.37 -19.81
C HIS A 19 10.50 -4.65 -20.38
N PRO A 20 10.54 -4.82 -21.71
CA PRO A 20 10.08 -6.07 -22.31
C PRO A 20 10.88 -7.28 -21.80
N VAL A 21 10.18 -8.38 -21.61
CA VAL A 21 10.82 -9.65 -21.28
C VAL A 21 11.61 -10.18 -22.47
N ASP A 22 11.14 -9.91 -23.68
CA ASP A 22 11.84 -10.30 -24.90
C ASP A 22 13.22 -9.61 -25.00
N PRO A 23 14.31 -10.38 -25.15
CA PRO A 23 15.64 -9.80 -25.14
C PRO A 23 15.93 -8.86 -26.30
N GLU A 24 15.38 -9.12 -27.48
CA GLU A 24 15.59 -8.23 -28.62
C GLU A 24 14.92 -6.88 -28.44
N GLN A 25 13.68 -6.89 -27.96
CA GLN A 25 12.96 -5.67 -27.63
C GLN A 25 13.69 -4.88 -26.55
N ARG A 26 14.21 -5.58 -25.54
CA ARG A 26 14.94 -4.96 -24.45
C ARG A 26 16.26 -4.34 -24.94
N LYS A 27 16.96 -5.01 -25.84
CA LYS A 27 18.18 -4.48 -26.46
C LYS A 27 17.94 -3.20 -27.26
N LYS A 28 16.76 -3.06 -27.83
CA LYS A 28 16.37 -1.84 -28.55
C LYS A 28 16.07 -0.67 -27.63
N GLY A 29 16.14 -0.86 -26.32
CA GLY A 29 15.91 0.18 -25.35
C GLY A 29 14.44 0.49 -25.09
N LEU A 30 13.54 -0.45 -25.42
CA LEU A 30 12.12 -0.23 -25.19
C LEU A 30 11.83 -0.22 -23.69
N GLU A 31 10.98 0.71 -23.29
CA GLU A 31 10.55 0.91 -21.90
C GLU A 31 9.09 1.35 -21.92
N ILE A 32 8.34 0.82 -21.00
CA ILE A 32 6.91 1.14 -20.87
C ILE A 32 6.69 1.75 -19.49
N ALA A 33 6.07 2.92 -19.44
CA ALA A 33 5.68 3.57 -18.20
C ALA A 33 4.19 3.36 -17.97
N LYS A 34 3.85 2.90 -16.76
CA LYS A 34 2.46 2.70 -16.35
C LYS A 34 2.26 3.35 -14.98
N PRO A 35 1.22 4.16 -14.81
CA PRO A 35 0.99 4.85 -13.55
C PRO A 35 0.62 3.88 -12.44
N ILE A 36 1.04 4.23 -11.23
CA ILE A 36 0.59 3.59 -9.99
C ILE A 36 -0.47 4.50 -9.39
N ARG A 37 -1.57 3.90 -8.95
CA ARG A 37 -2.67 4.63 -8.30
C ARG A 37 -2.90 4.07 -6.92
N ILE A 38 -2.86 4.95 -5.93
CA ILE A 38 -3.09 4.59 -4.54
C ILE A 38 -4.35 5.30 -4.06
N GLY A 39 -5.30 4.55 -3.54
CA GLY A 39 -6.53 5.10 -3.01
C GLY A 39 -6.34 5.84 -1.68
N ASN A 40 -7.44 6.24 -1.08
CA ASN A 40 -7.45 6.94 0.20
C ASN A 40 -7.26 5.96 1.36
N ASN A 41 -6.62 6.43 2.44
CA ASN A 41 -6.44 5.64 3.66
C ASN A 41 -5.72 4.30 3.45
N VAL A 42 -4.79 4.25 2.53
CA VAL A 42 -3.99 3.05 2.28
C VAL A 42 -2.76 3.07 3.19
N TRP A 43 -2.46 1.93 3.78
CA TRP A 43 -1.22 1.75 4.53
C TRP A 43 -0.33 0.75 3.80
N ILE A 44 0.88 1.20 3.45
CA ILE A 44 1.88 0.37 2.79
C ILE A 44 2.99 0.08 3.78
N GLY A 45 3.11 -1.18 4.17
CA GLY A 45 4.09 -1.64 5.15
C GLY A 45 5.54 -1.52 4.67
N ALA A 46 6.46 -1.45 5.62
CA ALA A 46 7.88 -1.21 5.36
C ALA A 46 8.48 -2.20 4.36
N GLY A 47 9.36 -1.69 3.51
CA GLY A 47 10.11 -2.53 2.58
C GLY A 47 9.28 -3.12 1.44
N SER A 48 8.08 -2.59 1.20
CA SER A 48 7.23 -3.07 0.11
C SER A 48 7.64 -2.46 -1.23
N THR A 49 7.40 -3.20 -2.30
CA THR A 49 7.63 -2.76 -3.67
C THR A 49 6.32 -2.78 -4.44
N ILE A 50 5.99 -1.67 -5.08
CA ILE A 50 4.78 -1.54 -5.88
C ILE A 50 5.21 -1.42 -7.34
N LEU A 51 4.72 -2.31 -8.18
CA LEU A 51 5.12 -2.36 -9.59
C LEU A 51 4.23 -1.51 -10.48
N ALA A 52 4.74 -1.24 -11.67
CA ALA A 52 4.09 -0.42 -12.69
C ALA A 52 2.65 -0.87 -12.98
N GLY A 53 1.76 0.08 -13.11
CA GLY A 53 0.37 -0.16 -13.49
C GLY A 53 -0.55 -0.66 -12.36
N VAL A 54 -0.04 -0.81 -11.15
CA VAL A 54 -0.83 -1.30 -10.01
C VAL A 54 -1.72 -0.20 -9.47
N THR A 55 -2.96 -0.56 -9.17
CA THR A 55 -3.90 0.27 -8.40
C THR A 55 -4.17 -0.41 -7.07
N ILE A 56 -4.04 0.34 -5.98
CA ILE A 56 -4.39 -0.14 -4.64
C ILE A 56 -5.65 0.59 -4.20
N GLY A 57 -6.71 -0.17 -3.92
CA GLY A 57 -8.01 0.38 -3.55
C GLY A 57 -8.02 1.01 -2.16
N ASP A 58 -9.04 1.83 -1.91
CA ASP A 58 -9.19 2.56 -0.66
C ASP A 58 -9.18 1.64 0.56
N ASP A 59 -8.68 2.16 1.67
CA ASP A 59 -8.71 1.51 2.99
C ASP A 59 -7.87 0.24 3.10
N SER A 60 -7.14 -0.14 2.06
CA SER A 60 -6.38 -1.39 2.06
C SER A 60 -5.06 -1.27 2.78
N VAL A 61 -4.58 -2.40 3.27
CA VAL A 61 -3.30 -2.54 3.97
C VAL A 61 -2.42 -3.50 3.19
N ILE A 62 -1.21 -3.06 2.90
CA ILE A 62 -0.17 -3.90 2.30
C ILE A 62 0.82 -4.28 3.40
N GLY A 63 0.97 -5.57 3.67
CA GLY A 63 1.89 -6.05 4.69
C GLY A 63 3.35 -5.77 4.33
N ALA A 64 4.19 -5.59 5.36
CA ALA A 64 5.61 -5.28 5.19
C ALA A 64 6.31 -6.33 4.31
N GLY A 65 7.26 -5.87 3.50
CA GLY A 65 8.06 -6.74 2.65
C GLY A 65 7.32 -7.34 1.47
N SER A 66 6.15 -6.80 1.13
CA SER A 66 5.36 -7.31 -0.01
C SER A 66 5.88 -6.80 -1.34
N VAL A 67 5.66 -7.58 -2.39
CA VAL A 67 5.88 -7.14 -3.77
C VAL A 67 4.54 -7.18 -4.48
N VAL A 68 3.97 -6.00 -4.71
CA VAL A 68 2.64 -5.86 -5.29
C VAL A 68 2.76 -5.83 -6.81
N THR A 69 2.40 -6.95 -7.43
CA THR A 69 2.51 -7.17 -8.89
C THR A 69 1.18 -7.01 -9.61
N ARG A 70 0.07 -7.02 -8.88
CA ARG A 70 -1.29 -6.88 -9.40
C ARG A 70 -2.06 -5.89 -8.55
N SER A 71 -3.07 -5.28 -9.14
CA SER A 71 -3.95 -4.37 -8.42
C SER A 71 -4.63 -5.06 -7.25
N ILE A 72 -4.81 -4.29 -6.18
CA ILE A 72 -5.39 -4.76 -4.92
C ILE A 72 -6.74 -4.06 -4.74
N PRO A 73 -7.82 -4.83 -4.45
CA PRO A 73 -9.13 -4.22 -4.23
C PRO A 73 -9.17 -3.40 -2.95
N ALA A 74 -10.22 -2.61 -2.79
CA ALA A 74 -10.45 -1.82 -1.59
C ALA A 74 -10.78 -2.70 -0.38
N GLY A 75 -10.45 -2.22 0.82
CA GLY A 75 -10.91 -2.80 2.08
C GLY A 75 -10.31 -4.15 2.43
N VAL A 76 -9.09 -4.43 1.99
CA VAL A 76 -8.43 -5.72 2.26
C VAL A 76 -7.07 -5.56 2.89
N VAL A 77 -6.60 -6.64 3.50
CA VAL A 77 -5.19 -6.82 3.87
C VAL A 77 -4.58 -7.77 2.85
N ALA A 78 -3.53 -7.32 2.19
CA ALA A 78 -2.80 -8.11 1.20
C ALA A 78 -1.33 -8.18 1.60
N VAL A 79 -0.73 -9.35 1.44
CA VAL A 79 0.65 -9.59 1.89
C VAL A 79 1.38 -10.54 0.96
N GLY A 80 2.68 -10.48 1.01
CA GLY A 80 3.57 -11.49 0.45
C GLY A 80 4.27 -11.13 -0.84
N VAL A 81 5.02 -12.09 -1.35
CA VAL A 81 5.78 -12.02 -2.59
C VAL A 81 5.45 -13.27 -3.43
N PRO A 82 4.63 -13.16 -4.45
CA PRO A 82 3.85 -11.99 -4.86
C PRO A 82 2.73 -11.67 -3.87
N CYS A 83 2.40 -10.40 -3.75
CA CYS A 83 1.36 -9.95 -2.83
C CYS A 83 -0.01 -10.46 -3.23
N ARG A 84 -0.74 -11.01 -2.26
CA ARG A 84 -2.08 -11.56 -2.46
C ARG A 84 -3.00 -11.12 -1.34
N VAL A 85 -4.27 -10.98 -1.65
CA VAL A 85 -5.29 -10.68 -0.65
C VAL A 85 -5.31 -11.80 0.39
N MET A 86 -5.09 -11.44 1.64
CA MET A 86 -5.11 -12.37 2.76
C MET A 86 -6.50 -12.44 3.38
N ARG A 87 -7.16 -11.30 3.55
CA ARG A 87 -8.48 -11.20 4.14
C ARG A 87 -9.11 -9.83 3.91
N LYS A 88 -10.40 -9.74 4.14
CA LYS A 88 -11.11 -8.46 4.20
C LYS A 88 -10.91 -7.80 5.56
N ILE A 89 -10.89 -6.48 5.56
CA ILE A 89 -10.95 -5.69 6.79
C ILE A 89 -12.40 -5.69 7.27
N THR A 90 -12.62 -5.95 8.55
CA THR A 90 -13.94 -6.06 9.14
C THR A 90 -14.08 -5.17 10.38
N GLU A 91 -15.29 -5.05 10.91
CA GLU A 91 -15.54 -4.30 12.14
C GLU A 91 -14.72 -4.82 13.33
N GLU A 92 -14.37 -6.11 13.33
CA GLU A 92 -13.54 -6.69 14.38
C GLU A 92 -12.14 -6.08 14.44
N ASP A 93 -11.65 -5.54 13.34
CA ASP A 93 -10.35 -4.89 13.32
C ASP A 93 -10.29 -3.67 14.26
N LYS A 94 -11.43 -3.07 14.57
CA LYS A 94 -11.53 -1.97 15.53
C LYS A 94 -11.17 -2.39 16.95
N THR A 95 -11.32 -3.65 17.28
CA THR A 95 -11.09 -4.17 18.63
C THR A 95 -9.61 -4.40 18.92
N ARG A 96 -8.75 -4.39 17.91
CA ARG A 96 -7.30 -4.57 18.09
C ARG A 96 -6.64 -3.44 18.88
N TYR A 97 -7.26 -2.27 18.85
CA TYR A 97 -6.77 -1.10 19.57
C TYR A 97 -7.83 -0.64 20.56
N PRO A 98 -7.97 -1.33 21.70
CA PRO A 98 -9.06 -1.05 22.65
C PRO A 98 -8.95 0.34 23.29
N TYR A 99 -7.82 1.01 23.16
CA TYR A 99 -7.62 2.36 23.69
C TYR A 99 -7.90 3.45 22.68
N PHE A 100 -8.39 3.11 21.51
CA PHE A 100 -8.54 4.05 20.40
C PHE A 100 -9.32 5.31 20.79
N GLU A 101 -10.46 5.15 21.43
CA GLU A 101 -11.27 6.28 21.87
C GLU A 101 -10.55 7.09 22.92
N GLY A 102 -9.93 6.44 23.90
CA GLY A 102 -9.15 7.14 24.93
C GLY A 102 -7.98 7.91 24.35
N TYR A 103 -7.32 7.37 23.36
CA TYR A 103 -6.24 8.06 22.68
C TYR A 103 -6.74 9.36 22.02
N LEU A 104 -7.85 9.30 21.31
CA LEU A 104 -8.43 10.47 20.65
C LEU A 104 -8.87 11.52 21.65
N GLU A 105 -9.46 11.12 22.79
CA GLU A 105 -9.81 12.03 23.85
C GLU A 105 -8.57 12.75 24.40
N THR A 106 -7.49 12.01 24.59
CA THR A 106 -6.22 12.58 25.06
C THR A 106 -5.67 13.60 24.08
N GLU A 107 -5.71 13.31 22.80
CA GLU A 107 -5.28 14.25 21.77
C GLU A 107 -6.14 15.51 21.78
N SER A 108 -7.44 15.36 21.85
CA SER A 108 -8.36 16.50 21.84
C SER A 108 -8.16 17.43 23.04
N THR A 109 -7.70 16.91 24.17
CA THR A 109 -7.39 17.71 25.37
C THR A 109 -5.94 18.20 25.39
N GLY A 110 -5.13 17.81 24.42
CA GLY A 110 -3.71 18.13 24.37
C GLY A 110 -2.87 17.39 25.40
N LYS A 111 -3.41 16.35 26.00
CA LYS A 111 -2.70 15.52 26.97
C LYS A 111 -2.16 14.25 26.31
N GLY A 112 -1.06 13.72 26.85
CA GLY A 112 -0.49 12.49 26.36
C GLY A 112 0.27 12.61 25.06
N GLN A 113 0.50 13.78 24.59
CA GLN A 113 1.35 14.03 23.43
C GLN A 113 2.81 13.93 23.84
N VAL A 114 3.55 13.17 23.11
CA VAL A 114 4.97 12.96 23.40
C VAL A 114 5.80 13.39 22.23
#